data_ff2ebc8caa5275fcbabc026acabfcc23
#
_entry.id   ff2ebc8caa5275fcbabc026acabfcc23
#
_cell.length_a   1.000
_cell.length_b   1.000
_cell.length_c   1.000
_cell.angle_alpha   90.00
_cell.angle_beta   90.00
_cell.angle_gamma   90.00
#
_symmetry.space_group_name_H-M   'P 1'
#
loop_
_entity.id
_entity.type
_entity.pdbx_description
1 polymer ?
#
loop_
_entity_poly.entity_id
_entity_poly.type
_entity_poly.pdbx_seq_one_letter_code
_entity_poly.pdbx_strand_id
1 'polypeptide(L)'
;MKALRKLGKGAESVQLCEVEKPIPGPNDLLVKVMAAGICGTDLHILAEEYSHSVPVTLGHEYTGVVEQVGSGVTDFQVGDQVISVSIAYSCGTCHYCRKGDPVHCTQKASIGVNVDGAMAEYMVIPADSAMKVPEQYKGSDILALSEPIACCIRAVLEESEIYAGDVAVVSGPGIIGLLCVQLARLRGARVILSGTKADRERLELAKTWGRSGCATTPMIWRRSWPGRQPTAPMCGLNAPAPARP
;
A
#
# COMPACT_ATOMS: atom_id res chain seq x y z
N MET A 1 -25.40 1.76 3.18
CA MET A 1 -24.10 1.93 3.83
C MET A 1 -23.35 3.13 3.24
N LYS A 2 -22.48 3.73 4.01
CA LYS A 2 -21.65 4.85 3.52
C LYS A 2 -20.44 4.34 2.75
N ALA A 3 -20.11 5.02 1.63
CA ALA A 3 -18.95 4.74 0.81
C ALA A 3 -18.40 6.03 0.17
N LEU A 4 -17.08 6.20 0.14
CA LEU A 4 -16.41 7.29 -0.56
C LEU A 4 -16.16 6.86 -2.00
N ARG A 5 -16.85 7.47 -2.94
CA ARG A 5 -16.87 7.04 -4.34
C ARG A 5 -16.40 8.12 -5.31
N LYS A 6 -15.63 7.69 -6.30
CA LYS A 6 -15.35 8.45 -7.52
C LYS A 6 -16.49 8.18 -8.51
N LEU A 7 -17.29 9.20 -8.80
CA LEU A 7 -18.51 9.06 -9.59
C LEU A 7 -18.37 9.49 -11.07
N GLY A 8 -17.32 10.23 -11.38
CA GLY A 8 -17.09 10.80 -12.71
C GLY A 8 -15.73 11.48 -12.80
N LYS A 9 -15.56 12.39 -13.75
CA LYS A 9 -14.34 13.19 -13.91
C LYS A 9 -14.28 14.34 -12.91
N GLY A 10 -13.06 14.78 -12.61
CA GLY A 10 -12.78 15.90 -11.71
C GLY A 10 -12.77 15.52 -10.23
N ALA A 11 -12.06 16.30 -9.43
CA ALA A 11 -11.90 16.05 -7.99
C ALA A 11 -13.24 16.13 -7.23
N GLU A 12 -14.14 17.00 -7.67
CA GLU A 12 -15.48 17.21 -7.12
C GLU A 12 -16.40 15.99 -7.28
N SER A 13 -16.05 15.05 -8.15
CA SER A 13 -16.78 13.80 -8.33
C SER A 13 -16.49 12.75 -7.26
N VAL A 14 -15.54 13.00 -6.34
CA VAL A 14 -15.32 12.15 -5.17
C VAL A 14 -16.27 12.61 -4.06
N GLN A 15 -17.22 11.76 -3.72
CA GLN A 15 -18.30 12.07 -2.79
C GLN A 15 -18.57 10.93 -1.82
N LEU A 16 -18.97 11.30 -0.61
CA LEU A 16 -19.51 10.32 0.35
C LEU A 16 -20.96 10.01 -0.03
N CYS A 17 -21.21 8.76 -0.42
CA CYS A 17 -22.50 8.30 -0.91
C CYS A 17 -23.14 7.30 0.04
N GLU A 18 -24.47 7.25 0.04
CA GLU A 18 -25.21 6.10 0.55
C GLU A 18 -25.38 5.10 -0.60
N VAL A 19 -24.94 3.87 -0.39
CA VAL A 19 -25.05 2.77 -1.36
C VAL A 19 -25.61 1.52 -0.68
N GLU A 20 -26.13 0.59 -1.48
CA GLU A 20 -26.56 -0.71 -0.96
C GLU A 20 -25.36 -1.50 -0.41
N LYS A 21 -25.59 -2.30 0.64
CA LYS A 21 -24.59 -3.24 1.15
C LYS A 21 -24.40 -4.34 0.09
N PRO A 22 -23.16 -4.58 -0.37
CA PRO A 22 -22.92 -5.56 -1.41
C PRO A 22 -23.16 -6.99 -0.91
N ILE A 23 -23.50 -7.89 -1.84
CA ILE A 23 -23.72 -9.31 -1.59
C ILE A 23 -22.54 -10.09 -2.18
N PRO A 24 -21.85 -10.95 -1.41
CA PRO A 24 -20.74 -11.73 -1.92
C PRO A 24 -21.23 -12.82 -2.88
N GLY A 25 -20.46 -13.04 -3.95
CA GLY A 25 -20.62 -14.19 -4.83
C GLY A 25 -20.18 -15.50 -4.15
N PRO A 26 -20.32 -16.65 -4.87
CA PRO A 26 -19.98 -17.95 -4.29
C PRO A 26 -18.52 -18.07 -3.81
N ASN A 27 -17.58 -17.38 -4.43
CA ASN A 27 -16.15 -17.47 -4.11
C ASN A 27 -15.62 -16.22 -3.41
N ASP A 28 -16.51 -15.37 -2.87
CA ASP A 28 -16.17 -14.09 -2.31
C ASP A 28 -16.38 -14.06 -0.79
N LEU A 29 -15.78 -13.07 -0.17
CA LEU A 29 -16.00 -12.68 1.22
C LEU A 29 -16.68 -11.31 1.25
N LEU A 30 -17.71 -11.15 2.06
CA LEU A 30 -18.17 -9.86 2.50
C LEU A 30 -17.39 -9.47 3.75
N VAL A 31 -16.65 -8.36 3.68
CA VAL A 31 -15.79 -7.86 4.75
C VAL A 31 -16.38 -6.57 5.32
N LYS A 32 -16.56 -6.52 6.64
CA LYS A 32 -16.80 -5.29 7.38
C LYS A 32 -15.47 -4.61 7.60
N VAL A 33 -15.26 -3.44 7.01
CA VAL A 33 -14.00 -2.70 7.09
C VAL A 33 -13.80 -2.16 8.51
N MET A 34 -12.64 -2.42 9.10
CA MET A 34 -12.22 -1.87 10.40
C MET A 34 -11.43 -0.58 10.21
N ALA A 35 -10.47 -0.59 9.30
CA ALA A 35 -9.64 0.55 8.98
C ALA A 35 -9.22 0.52 7.51
N ALA A 36 -9.12 1.69 6.90
CA ALA A 36 -8.61 1.86 5.55
C ALA A 36 -7.62 3.03 5.49
N GLY A 37 -6.49 2.82 4.81
CA GLY A 37 -5.49 3.84 4.51
C GLY A 37 -5.86 4.67 3.28
N ILE A 38 -5.19 5.82 3.14
CA ILE A 38 -5.24 6.66 1.94
C ILE A 38 -3.90 6.56 1.25
N CYS A 39 -3.88 5.92 0.09
CA CYS A 39 -2.69 5.78 -0.75
C CYS A 39 -2.47 7.02 -1.63
N GLY A 40 -1.23 7.24 -2.07
CA GLY A 40 -0.94 8.19 -3.14
C GLY A 40 -1.73 7.93 -4.43
N THR A 41 -2.05 6.66 -4.71
CA THR A 41 -2.90 6.26 -5.85
C THR A 41 -4.29 6.89 -5.77
N ASP A 42 -4.90 6.96 -4.58
CA ASP A 42 -6.21 7.60 -4.40
C ASP A 42 -6.14 9.09 -4.75
N LEU A 43 -5.03 9.76 -4.39
CA LEU A 43 -4.80 11.17 -4.74
C LEU A 43 -4.57 11.35 -6.25
N HIS A 44 -3.88 10.43 -6.91
CA HIS A 44 -3.69 10.44 -8.37
C HIS A 44 -5.00 10.16 -9.12
N ILE A 45 -5.87 9.30 -8.59
CA ILE A 45 -7.24 9.11 -9.11
C ILE A 45 -8.04 10.41 -8.97
N LEU A 46 -7.95 11.08 -7.83
CA LEU A 46 -8.60 12.36 -7.61
C LEU A 46 -8.13 13.42 -8.62
N ALA A 47 -6.84 13.43 -8.94
CA ALA A 47 -6.20 14.35 -9.90
C ALA A 47 -6.35 13.92 -11.36
N GLU A 48 -7.03 12.83 -11.69
CA GLU A 48 -7.15 12.25 -13.05
C GLU A 48 -5.80 11.81 -13.67
N GLU A 49 -4.80 11.53 -12.84
CA GLU A 49 -3.46 11.14 -13.26
C GLU A 49 -3.28 9.61 -13.31
N TYR A 50 -4.26 8.85 -12.82
CA TYR A 50 -4.24 7.41 -12.77
C TYR A 50 -5.50 6.81 -13.39
N SER A 51 -5.35 5.82 -14.29
CA SER A 51 -6.47 5.15 -14.95
C SER A 51 -7.32 4.37 -13.94
N HIS A 52 -8.61 4.61 -13.93
CA HIS A 52 -9.56 4.02 -12.99
C HIS A 52 -10.94 3.83 -13.63
N SER A 53 -11.77 3.01 -13.01
CA SER A 53 -13.18 2.86 -13.37
C SER A 53 -14.03 3.92 -12.68
N VAL A 54 -15.16 4.26 -13.29
CA VAL A 54 -16.20 5.10 -12.67
C VAL A 54 -17.58 4.49 -12.95
N PRO A 55 -18.46 4.42 -11.96
CA PRO A 55 -18.23 4.74 -10.55
C PRO A 55 -17.40 3.69 -9.83
N VAL A 56 -16.57 4.09 -8.86
CA VAL A 56 -15.79 3.15 -8.04
C VAL A 56 -15.65 3.67 -6.61
N THR A 57 -15.77 2.80 -5.62
CA THR A 57 -15.41 3.07 -4.24
C THR A 57 -13.89 3.00 -4.09
N LEU A 58 -13.26 4.02 -3.52
CA LEU A 58 -11.80 4.11 -3.36
C LEU A 58 -11.27 3.21 -2.23
N GLY A 59 -9.95 3.12 -2.13
CA GLY A 59 -9.22 2.47 -1.03
C GLY A 59 -8.85 1.02 -1.27
N HIS A 60 -7.58 0.69 -1.03
CA HIS A 60 -7.03 -0.66 -1.21
C HIS A 60 -6.05 -1.06 -0.10
N GLU A 61 -5.78 -0.17 0.84
CA GLU A 61 -4.99 -0.41 2.05
C GLU A 61 -5.97 -0.61 3.22
N TYR A 62 -6.22 -1.84 3.68
CA TYR A 62 -7.24 -2.06 4.69
C TYR A 62 -7.06 -3.33 5.51
N THR A 63 -7.78 -3.38 6.60
CA THR A 63 -8.11 -4.60 7.34
C THR A 63 -9.59 -4.60 7.71
N GLY A 64 -10.17 -5.77 7.84
CA GLY A 64 -11.59 -5.90 8.19
C GLY A 64 -11.91 -7.29 8.72
N VAL A 65 -13.18 -7.49 9.10
CA VAL A 65 -13.69 -8.76 9.62
C VAL A 65 -14.68 -9.36 8.64
N VAL A 66 -14.55 -10.65 8.38
CA VAL A 66 -15.49 -11.40 7.53
C VAL A 66 -16.87 -11.38 8.16
N GLU A 67 -17.83 -10.81 7.46
CA GLU A 67 -19.25 -10.73 7.86
C GLU A 67 -20.08 -11.85 7.21
N GLN A 68 -19.73 -12.23 5.97
CA GLN A 68 -20.38 -13.32 5.25
C GLN A 68 -19.38 -14.02 4.34
N VAL A 69 -19.56 -15.33 4.18
CA VAL A 69 -18.70 -16.19 3.36
C VAL A 69 -19.54 -16.73 2.19
N GLY A 70 -18.99 -16.69 0.99
CA GLY A 70 -19.61 -17.28 -0.20
C GLY A 70 -19.69 -18.79 -0.10
N SER A 71 -20.68 -19.39 -0.75
CA SER A 71 -21.00 -20.82 -0.61
C SER A 71 -19.91 -21.78 -1.10
N GLY A 72 -18.99 -21.32 -1.92
CA GLY A 72 -17.84 -22.10 -2.42
C GLY A 72 -16.56 -21.91 -1.62
N VAL A 73 -16.55 -21.03 -0.61
CA VAL A 73 -15.36 -20.74 0.20
C VAL A 73 -15.34 -21.66 1.43
N THR A 74 -14.23 -22.35 1.63
CA THR A 74 -14.05 -23.31 2.73
C THR A 74 -13.00 -22.86 3.75
N ASP A 75 -12.12 -21.96 3.37
CA ASP A 75 -10.93 -21.61 4.16
C ASP A 75 -11.17 -20.43 5.11
N PHE A 76 -12.32 -19.77 5.04
CA PHE A 76 -12.70 -18.64 5.87
C PHE A 76 -14.01 -18.89 6.61
N GLN A 77 -14.18 -18.19 7.72
CA GLN A 77 -15.42 -18.19 8.50
C GLN A 77 -15.78 -16.77 8.93
N VAL A 78 -17.04 -16.55 9.26
CA VAL A 78 -17.51 -15.29 9.86
C VAL A 78 -16.74 -15.02 11.15
N GLY A 79 -16.25 -13.78 11.32
CA GLY A 79 -15.42 -13.36 12.43
C GLY A 79 -13.92 -13.45 12.17
N ASP A 80 -13.45 -14.06 11.09
CA ASP A 80 -12.04 -14.00 10.70
C ASP A 80 -11.66 -12.56 10.38
N GLN A 81 -10.58 -12.05 10.99
CA GLN A 81 -9.97 -10.79 10.54
C GLN A 81 -9.08 -11.06 9.33
N VAL A 82 -9.17 -10.19 8.33
CA VAL A 82 -8.48 -10.35 7.05
C VAL A 82 -7.80 -9.06 6.62
N ILE A 83 -6.74 -9.24 5.85
CA ILE A 83 -6.11 -8.29 4.94
C ILE A 83 -6.17 -8.91 3.53
N SER A 84 -5.84 -8.17 2.49
CA SER A 84 -5.75 -8.75 1.15
C SER A 84 -4.63 -8.16 0.31
N VAL A 85 -4.29 -8.84 -0.77
CA VAL A 85 -3.60 -8.21 -1.89
C VAL A 85 -4.56 -7.26 -2.60
N SER A 86 -4.03 -6.21 -3.23
CA SER A 86 -4.86 -5.19 -3.92
C SER A 86 -5.42 -5.65 -5.28
N ILE A 87 -5.23 -6.93 -5.67
CA ILE A 87 -5.68 -7.49 -6.94
C ILE A 87 -6.97 -8.27 -6.71
N ALA A 88 -8.09 -7.79 -7.28
CA ALA A 88 -9.35 -8.52 -7.28
C ALA A 88 -9.47 -9.55 -8.40
N TYR A 89 -8.77 -9.32 -9.52
CA TYR A 89 -8.83 -10.21 -10.67
C TYR A 89 -7.50 -10.21 -11.43
N SER A 90 -7.12 -11.38 -11.91
CA SER A 90 -6.04 -11.55 -12.90
C SER A 90 -6.46 -12.61 -13.91
N CYS A 91 -5.99 -12.52 -15.17
CA CYS A 91 -6.48 -13.36 -16.25
C CYS A 91 -6.03 -14.85 -16.18
N GLY A 92 -5.05 -15.19 -15.35
CA GLY A 92 -4.52 -16.55 -15.21
C GLY A 92 -3.73 -17.08 -16.43
N THR A 93 -3.86 -16.46 -17.61
CA THR A 93 -3.36 -17.01 -18.89
C THR A 93 -2.22 -16.24 -19.53
N CYS A 94 -2.00 -14.97 -19.17
CA CYS A 94 -0.90 -14.18 -19.72
C CYS A 94 0.47 -14.66 -19.20
N HIS A 95 1.53 -14.17 -19.81
CA HIS A 95 2.92 -14.52 -19.44
C HIS A 95 3.20 -14.31 -17.95
N TYR A 96 2.76 -13.19 -17.39
CA TYR A 96 2.96 -12.87 -15.97
C TYR A 96 2.20 -13.81 -15.05
N CYS A 97 0.93 -14.06 -15.31
CA CYS A 97 0.13 -14.98 -14.52
C CYS A 97 0.70 -16.41 -14.52
N ARG A 98 1.17 -16.89 -15.69
CA ARG A 98 1.78 -18.22 -15.80
C ARG A 98 3.09 -18.35 -15.04
N LYS A 99 3.78 -17.23 -14.76
CA LYS A 99 4.99 -17.17 -13.94
C LYS A 99 4.71 -16.99 -12.45
N GLY A 100 3.44 -16.90 -12.03
CA GLY A 100 3.08 -16.63 -10.65
C GLY A 100 3.22 -15.15 -10.25
N ASP A 101 3.23 -14.24 -11.22
CA ASP A 101 3.35 -12.79 -11.01
C ASP A 101 2.09 -12.05 -11.50
N PRO A 102 0.94 -12.24 -10.84
CA PRO A 102 -0.33 -11.61 -11.24
C PRO A 102 -0.31 -10.08 -11.09
N VAL A 103 0.62 -9.52 -10.33
CA VAL A 103 0.77 -8.06 -10.15
C VAL A 103 1.01 -7.36 -11.48
N HIS A 104 1.72 -7.99 -12.40
CA HIS A 104 2.00 -7.49 -13.74
C HIS A 104 1.02 -7.98 -14.82
N CYS A 105 -0.10 -8.59 -14.43
CA CYS A 105 -1.13 -9.01 -15.37
C CYS A 105 -1.67 -7.81 -16.14
N THR A 106 -1.70 -7.92 -17.49
CA THR A 106 -2.18 -6.83 -18.36
C THR A 106 -3.70 -6.64 -18.34
N GLN A 107 -4.42 -7.61 -17.76
CA GLN A 107 -5.88 -7.60 -17.62
C GLN A 107 -6.31 -7.61 -16.14
N LYS A 108 -5.44 -7.18 -15.24
CA LYS A 108 -5.79 -7.14 -13.82
C LYS A 108 -6.86 -6.11 -13.52
N ALA A 109 -7.70 -6.41 -12.53
CA ALA A 109 -8.55 -5.44 -11.88
C ALA A 109 -8.10 -5.26 -10.43
N SER A 110 -7.89 -4.01 -10.04
CA SER A 110 -7.41 -3.65 -8.70
C SER A 110 -8.54 -3.12 -7.83
N ILE A 111 -8.54 -3.53 -6.57
CA ILE A 111 -9.45 -3.06 -5.52
C ILE A 111 -9.26 -1.55 -5.34
N GLY A 112 -10.35 -0.81 -5.22
CA GLY A 112 -10.33 0.66 -5.06
C GLY A 112 -9.96 1.45 -6.31
N VAL A 113 -9.73 0.76 -7.44
CA VAL A 113 -9.33 1.36 -8.73
C VAL A 113 -10.26 0.92 -9.86
N ASN A 114 -10.41 -0.38 -10.07
CA ASN A 114 -11.25 -0.95 -11.14
C ASN A 114 -12.50 -1.63 -10.58
N VAL A 115 -12.45 -2.06 -9.33
CA VAL A 115 -13.56 -2.61 -8.55
C VAL A 115 -13.65 -1.87 -7.22
N ASP A 116 -14.83 -1.91 -6.61
CA ASP A 116 -15.11 -1.21 -5.36
C ASP A 116 -14.13 -1.61 -4.25
N GLY A 117 -13.65 -0.62 -3.50
CA GLY A 117 -12.62 -0.73 -2.47
C GLY A 117 -13.11 -0.51 -1.05
N ALA A 118 -12.13 -0.27 -0.18
CA ALA A 118 -12.28 -0.31 1.27
C ALA A 118 -12.72 1.01 1.93
N MET A 119 -12.82 2.11 1.21
CA MET A 119 -13.35 3.36 1.77
C MET A 119 -14.87 3.31 1.85
N ALA A 120 -15.39 2.24 2.49
CA ALA A 120 -16.80 1.95 2.75
C ALA A 120 -16.94 1.18 4.06
N GLU A 121 -18.19 1.07 4.57
CA GLU A 121 -18.45 0.25 5.76
C GLU A 121 -18.28 -1.24 5.49
N TYR A 122 -18.58 -1.68 4.25
CA TYR A 122 -18.43 -3.06 3.79
C TYR A 122 -17.91 -3.10 2.37
N MET A 123 -17.18 -4.16 2.04
CA MET A 123 -16.67 -4.45 0.70
C MET A 123 -16.74 -5.95 0.41
N VAL A 124 -16.75 -6.30 -0.86
CA VAL A 124 -16.63 -7.69 -1.31
C VAL A 124 -15.25 -7.89 -1.93
N ILE A 125 -14.60 -8.99 -1.57
CA ILE A 125 -13.31 -9.40 -2.13
C ILE A 125 -13.33 -10.88 -2.51
N PRO A 126 -12.59 -11.29 -3.55
CA PRO A 126 -12.36 -12.70 -3.80
C PRO A 126 -11.64 -13.36 -2.61
N ALA A 127 -12.07 -14.54 -2.20
CA ALA A 127 -11.44 -15.27 -1.10
C ALA A 127 -9.94 -15.55 -1.37
N ASP A 128 -9.59 -15.84 -2.64
CA ASP A 128 -8.20 -16.07 -3.06
C ASP A 128 -7.28 -14.84 -2.90
N SER A 129 -7.85 -13.65 -2.81
CA SER A 129 -7.10 -12.42 -2.55
C SER A 129 -6.89 -12.15 -1.06
N ALA A 130 -7.64 -12.83 -0.20
CA ALA A 130 -7.65 -12.60 1.24
C ALA A 130 -6.59 -13.43 1.97
N MET A 131 -6.12 -12.89 3.08
CA MET A 131 -5.22 -13.58 4.01
C MET A 131 -5.77 -13.42 5.43
N LYS A 132 -5.85 -14.54 6.17
CA LYS A 132 -6.24 -14.49 7.58
C LYS A 132 -5.17 -13.80 8.41
N VAL A 133 -5.60 -12.94 9.28
CA VAL A 133 -4.73 -12.36 10.33
C VAL A 133 -4.46 -13.42 11.40
N PRO A 134 -3.17 -13.71 11.73
CA PRO A 134 -2.85 -14.60 12.81
C PRO A 134 -3.45 -14.13 14.14
N GLU A 135 -3.83 -15.07 15.01
CA GLU A 135 -4.58 -14.82 16.25
C GLU A 135 -3.96 -13.74 17.14
N GLN A 136 -2.62 -13.75 17.26
CA GLN A 136 -1.88 -12.80 18.09
C GLN A 136 -1.93 -11.35 17.61
N TYR A 137 -2.38 -11.10 16.39
CA TYR A 137 -2.51 -9.75 15.79
C TYR A 137 -3.96 -9.30 15.61
N LYS A 138 -4.94 -10.14 15.93
CA LYS A 138 -6.36 -9.81 15.80
C LYS A 138 -6.74 -8.58 16.63
N GLY A 139 -7.71 -7.84 16.13
CA GLY A 139 -8.23 -6.62 16.78
C GLY A 139 -7.43 -5.35 16.47
N SER A 140 -6.31 -5.45 15.75
CA SER A 140 -5.49 -4.29 15.43
C SER A 140 -5.89 -3.68 14.08
N ASP A 141 -6.18 -2.38 14.08
CA ASP A 141 -6.45 -1.56 12.90
C ASP A 141 -5.17 -1.18 12.12
N ILE A 142 -4.01 -1.24 12.79
CA ILE A 142 -2.69 -0.99 12.16
C ILE A 142 -2.42 -1.96 10.99
N LEU A 143 -3.13 -3.07 10.92
CA LEU A 143 -3.01 -4.05 9.83
C LEU A 143 -3.46 -3.50 8.47
N ALA A 144 -4.13 -2.35 8.42
CA ALA A 144 -4.34 -1.60 7.18
C ALA A 144 -3.02 -1.20 6.50
N LEU A 145 -1.91 -1.13 7.26
CA LEU A 145 -0.57 -0.90 6.72
C LEU A 145 0.07 -2.11 6.04
N SER A 146 -0.57 -3.28 6.04
CA SER A 146 0.00 -4.51 5.46
C SER A 146 0.27 -4.36 3.97
N GLU A 147 -0.60 -3.66 3.23
CA GLU A 147 -0.42 -3.40 1.81
C GLU A 147 0.79 -2.48 1.54
N PRO A 148 0.91 -1.28 2.11
CA PRO A 148 2.08 -0.43 1.88
C PRO A 148 3.38 -1.05 2.43
N ILE A 149 3.33 -1.85 3.50
CA ILE A 149 4.50 -2.59 3.99
C ILE A 149 4.94 -3.63 2.95
N ALA A 150 4.03 -4.35 2.31
CA ALA A 150 4.35 -5.33 1.28
C ALA A 150 5.08 -4.67 0.09
N CYS A 151 4.65 -3.48 -0.34
CA CYS A 151 5.35 -2.68 -1.34
C CYS A 151 6.79 -2.35 -0.91
N CYS A 152 6.97 -1.95 0.35
CA CYS A 152 8.28 -1.63 0.90
C CYS A 152 9.18 -2.87 1.06
N ILE A 153 8.62 -4.01 1.46
CA ILE A 153 9.34 -5.30 1.55
C ILE A 153 9.89 -5.65 0.16
N ARG A 154 9.03 -5.63 -0.86
CA ARG A 154 9.47 -5.89 -2.23
C ARG A 154 10.61 -4.95 -2.63
N ALA A 155 10.45 -3.64 -2.45
CA ALA A 155 11.45 -2.66 -2.84
C ALA A 155 12.79 -2.82 -2.11
N VAL A 156 12.75 -3.07 -0.79
CA VAL A 156 13.96 -3.03 0.07
C VAL A 156 14.59 -4.40 0.26
N LEU A 157 13.77 -5.48 0.34
CA LEU A 157 14.28 -6.81 0.69
C LEU A 157 14.42 -7.73 -0.52
N GLU A 158 13.62 -7.53 -1.59
CA GLU A 158 13.60 -8.41 -2.74
C GLU A 158 14.32 -7.80 -3.95
N GLU A 159 14.05 -6.51 -4.26
CA GLU A 159 14.58 -5.84 -5.46
C GLU A 159 15.88 -5.05 -5.19
N SER A 160 16.27 -4.87 -3.93
CA SER A 160 17.46 -4.13 -3.55
C SER A 160 18.48 -5.01 -2.86
N GLU A 161 19.75 -4.87 -3.26
CA GLU A 161 20.88 -5.51 -2.58
C GLU A 161 21.40 -4.59 -1.47
N ILE A 162 20.86 -4.75 -0.27
CA ILE A 162 21.27 -4.01 0.92
C ILE A 162 21.94 -4.96 1.89
N TYR A 163 23.19 -4.64 2.29
CA TYR A 163 23.98 -5.43 3.23
C TYR A 163 24.27 -4.63 4.51
N ALA A 164 24.63 -5.35 5.56
CA ALA A 164 25.03 -4.73 6.82
C ALA A 164 26.26 -3.81 6.62
N GLY A 165 26.16 -2.58 7.10
CA GLY A 165 27.19 -1.53 6.96
C GLY A 165 27.03 -0.64 5.73
N ASP A 166 26.18 -0.98 4.79
CA ASP A 166 25.87 -0.11 3.64
C ASP A 166 25.21 1.21 4.09
N VAL A 167 25.28 2.22 3.22
CA VAL A 167 24.57 3.48 3.39
C VAL A 167 23.40 3.53 2.42
N ALA A 168 22.20 3.48 2.96
CA ALA A 168 20.96 3.63 2.19
C ALA A 168 20.43 5.06 2.30
N VAL A 169 20.06 5.67 1.17
CA VAL A 169 19.41 6.99 1.13
C VAL A 169 17.94 6.80 0.78
N VAL A 170 17.06 7.29 1.65
CA VAL A 170 15.63 7.32 1.44
C VAL A 170 15.17 8.75 1.23
N SER A 171 14.50 9.04 0.12
CA SER A 171 13.99 10.37 -0.20
C SER A 171 12.49 10.46 0.06
N GLY A 172 12.08 11.37 0.93
CA GLY A 172 10.68 11.60 1.32
C GLY A 172 10.26 10.81 2.56
N PRO A 173 9.92 11.49 3.67
CA PRO A 173 9.47 10.85 4.91
C PRO A 173 7.94 10.63 4.94
N GLY A 174 7.35 10.25 3.80
CA GLY A 174 5.99 9.74 3.75
C GLY A 174 5.92 8.34 4.36
N ILE A 175 4.70 7.73 4.39
CA ILE A 175 4.52 6.39 4.98
C ILE A 175 5.45 5.36 4.34
N ILE A 176 5.57 5.35 3.01
CA ILE A 176 6.47 4.44 2.28
C ILE A 176 7.93 4.67 2.69
N GLY A 177 8.39 5.94 2.70
CA GLY A 177 9.76 6.25 3.09
C GLY A 177 10.08 5.86 4.54
N LEU A 178 9.16 6.10 5.46
CA LEU A 178 9.29 5.72 6.87
C LEU A 178 9.36 4.20 7.06
N LEU A 179 8.57 3.43 6.30
CA LEU A 179 8.62 1.97 6.29
C LEU A 179 9.92 1.46 5.66
N CYS A 180 10.36 2.03 4.53
CA CYS A 180 11.64 1.69 3.90
C CYS A 180 12.84 1.93 4.84
N VAL A 181 12.82 3.04 5.62
CA VAL A 181 13.85 3.31 6.64
C VAL A 181 13.94 2.16 7.65
N GLN A 182 12.80 1.69 8.16
CA GLN A 182 12.78 0.60 9.13
C GLN A 182 13.31 -0.69 8.52
N LEU A 183 12.87 -1.05 7.31
CA LEU A 183 13.30 -2.27 6.62
C LEU A 183 14.79 -2.25 6.25
N ALA A 184 15.30 -1.14 5.71
CA ALA A 184 16.73 -1.00 5.40
C ALA A 184 17.61 -1.13 6.65
N ARG A 185 17.12 -0.61 7.79
CA ARG A 185 17.81 -0.76 9.08
C ARG A 185 17.79 -2.21 9.59
N LEU A 186 16.70 -2.93 9.41
CA LEU A 186 16.63 -4.35 9.73
C LEU A 186 17.65 -5.17 8.94
N ARG A 187 18.03 -4.72 7.72
CA ARG A 187 19.15 -5.25 6.94
C ARG A 187 20.53 -4.85 7.45
N GLY A 188 20.61 -3.99 8.47
CA GLY A 188 21.88 -3.50 9.04
C GLY A 188 22.47 -2.29 8.32
N ALA A 189 21.73 -1.65 7.43
CA ALA A 189 22.19 -0.44 6.75
C ALA A 189 22.18 0.79 7.66
N ARG A 190 23.09 1.71 7.39
CA ARG A 190 23.03 3.10 7.87
C ARG A 190 22.08 3.87 6.96
N VAL A 191 21.02 4.45 7.51
CA VAL A 191 20.01 5.11 6.68
C VAL A 191 20.09 6.63 6.80
N ILE A 192 20.11 7.30 5.65
CA ILE A 192 19.96 8.75 5.52
C ILE A 192 18.55 9.00 4.99
N LEU A 193 17.68 9.63 5.79
CA LEU A 193 16.35 10.05 5.36
C LEU A 193 16.37 11.53 5.02
N SER A 194 15.92 11.87 3.80
CA SER A 194 15.81 13.27 3.35
C SER A 194 14.34 13.70 3.25
N GLY A 195 14.09 14.98 3.49
CA GLY A 195 12.79 15.60 3.37
C GLY A 195 12.89 17.13 3.28
N THR A 196 11.74 17.78 3.22
CA THR A 196 11.61 19.25 3.19
C THR A 196 11.41 19.82 4.59
N LYS A 197 11.38 21.14 4.71
CA LYS A 197 11.07 21.81 5.98
C LYS A 197 9.65 21.47 6.50
N ALA A 198 8.71 21.19 5.59
CA ALA A 198 7.35 20.79 5.93
C ALA A 198 7.27 19.40 6.58
N ASP A 199 8.30 18.57 6.36
CA ASP A 199 8.34 17.19 6.86
C ASP A 199 9.02 17.05 8.23
N ARG A 200 9.26 18.14 8.94
CA ARG A 200 10.04 18.17 10.19
C ARG A 200 9.56 17.13 11.21
N GLU A 201 8.28 17.06 11.48
CA GLU A 201 7.69 16.13 12.47
C GLU A 201 7.94 14.67 12.10
N ARG A 202 7.80 14.32 10.81
CA ARG A 202 8.06 12.97 10.29
C ARG A 202 9.55 12.61 10.35
N LEU A 203 10.43 13.59 10.09
CA LEU A 203 11.86 13.41 10.22
C LEU A 203 12.28 13.22 11.69
N GLU A 204 11.68 13.94 12.64
CA GLU A 204 11.89 13.72 14.07
C GLU A 204 11.38 12.34 14.52
N LEU A 205 10.19 11.91 14.05
CA LEU A 205 9.68 10.57 14.31
C LEU A 205 10.69 9.50 13.87
N ALA A 206 11.24 9.62 12.67
CA ALA A 206 12.22 8.65 12.14
C ALA A 206 13.48 8.54 13.03
N LYS A 207 13.88 9.61 13.70
CA LYS A 207 15.01 9.59 14.65
C LYS A 207 14.76 8.71 15.88
N THR A 208 13.50 8.60 16.32
CA THR A 208 13.15 7.80 17.50
C THR A 208 13.42 6.31 17.31
N TRP A 209 13.44 5.84 16.07
CA TRP A 209 13.77 4.46 15.73
C TRP A 209 15.29 4.20 15.73
N GLY A 210 16.11 5.24 16.00
CA GLY A 210 17.57 5.27 15.93
C GLY A 210 18.36 4.74 17.13
N ARG A 211 17.77 3.99 18.09
CA ARG A 211 18.42 3.67 19.39
C ARG A 211 19.63 2.72 19.34
N SER A 212 20.17 2.33 18.22
CA SER A 212 21.40 1.54 18.15
C SER A 212 22.25 1.98 16.96
N GLY A 213 23.04 3.04 17.14
CA GLY A 213 24.22 3.35 16.32
C GLY A 213 24.02 3.80 14.87
N CYS A 214 22.79 3.98 14.40
CA CYS A 214 22.50 4.44 13.04
C CYS A 214 21.95 5.88 13.06
N ALA A 215 22.71 6.82 12.54
CA ALA A 215 22.26 8.20 12.40
C ALA A 215 21.30 8.32 11.23
N THR A 216 20.02 8.59 11.51
CA THR A 216 19.16 9.23 10.51
C THR A 216 19.56 10.70 10.47
N THR A 217 20.29 11.11 9.45
CA THR A 217 20.61 12.52 9.24
C THR A 217 19.51 13.13 8.37
N PRO A 218 18.70 14.06 8.89
CA PRO A 218 17.74 14.76 8.05
C PRO A 218 18.50 15.67 7.10
N MET A 219 18.56 15.31 5.83
CA MET A 219 19.02 16.22 4.79
C MET A 219 17.85 17.02 4.28
N ILE A 220 17.91 18.32 4.44
CA ILE A 220 16.94 19.24 3.85
C ILE A 220 17.49 19.63 2.49
N TRP A 221 16.90 19.10 1.41
CA TRP A 221 17.23 19.51 0.06
C TRP A 221 16.74 20.94 -0.17
N ARG A 222 17.66 21.85 -0.50
CA ARG A 222 17.25 23.11 -1.12
C ARG A 222 16.80 22.80 -2.55
N ARG A 223 15.61 23.26 -2.93
CA ARG A 223 15.17 23.27 -4.33
C ARG A 223 16.17 24.08 -5.17
N SER A 224 17.03 23.42 -5.91
CA SER A 224 17.88 24.03 -6.91
C SER A 224 18.04 23.13 -8.14
N TRP A 225 16.91 22.58 -8.59
CA TRP A 225 16.87 21.94 -9.92
C TRP A 225 15.79 22.64 -10.74
N PRO A 226 16.16 23.45 -11.75
CA PRO A 226 15.16 24.03 -12.63
C PRO A 226 14.64 22.94 -13.56
N GLY A 227 13.33 22.68 -13.54
CA GLY A 227 12.62 22.04 -14.63
C GLY A 227 11.97 20.70 -14.44
N ARG A 228 11.82 20.14 -13.22
CA ARG A 228 10.90 19.00 -13.01
C ARG A 228 10.14 19.15 -11.70
N GLN A 229 8.81 19.14 -11.78
CA GLN A 229 7.98 18.86 -10.62
C GLN A 229 8.24 17.41 -10.18
N PRO A 230 8.33 17.11 -8.88
CA PRO A 230 8.48 15.74 -8.42
C PRO A 230 7.18 14.99 -8.69
N THR A 231 7.16 14.20 -9.74
CA THR A 231 6.26 13.06 -9.84
C THR A 231 6.71 12.05 -8.81
N ALA A 232 5.78 11.50 -8.05
CA ALA A 232 5.82 10.45 -7.02
C ALA A 232 7.21 10.08 -6.43
N PRO A 233 7.29 9.71 -5.15
CA PRO A 233 8.57 9.34 -4.52
C PRO A 233 9.16 8.12 -5.24
N MET A 234 10.18 8.37 -6.06
CA MET A 234 11.04 7.28 -6.50
C MET A 234 11.89 6.86 -5.31
N CYS A 235 11.72 5.62 -4.87
CA CYS A 235 12.66 4.95 -4.00
C CYS A 235 13.95 4.74 -4.80
N GLY A 236 14.83 5.72 -4.80
CA GLY A 236 16.15 5.65 -5.41
C GLY A 236 17.11 4.98 -4.44
N LEU A 237 17.17 3.65 -4.50
CA LEU A 237 18.23 2.90 -3.84
C LEU A 237 19.35 2.75 -4.87
N ASN A 238 20.42 3.57 -4.77
CA ASN A 238 21.77 3.21 -5.22
C ASN A 238 22.73 4.39 -5.10
N ALA A 239 23.64 4.31 -4.13
CA ALA A 239 24.96 4.86 -4.27
C ALA A 239 25.88 3.70 -4.72
N PRO A 240 26.75 3.86 -5.74
CA PRO A 240 27.66 2.81 -6.13
C PRO A 240 28.57 2.44 -4.95
N ALA A 241 28.64 1.15 -4.63
CA ALA A 241 29.57 0.63 -3.66
C ALA A 241 31.01 0.95 -4.13
N PRO A 242 31.92 1.35 -3.22
CA PRO A 242 33.32 1.44 -3.56
C PRO A 242 33.81 0.05 -3.97
N ALA A 243 34.55 -0.03 -5.06
CA ALA A 243 35.17 -1.27 -5.53
C ALA A 243 35.91 -1.93 -4.35
N ARG A 244 35.60 -3.18 -4.10
CA ARG A 244 36.34 -3.99 -3.12
C ARG A 244 37.72 -4.31 -3.66
N PRO A 245 38.74 -4.35 -2.79
CA PRO A 245 40.08 -4.71 -3.17
C PRO A 245 40.19 -6.17 -3.65
#